data_68301ffd7fee3e3db50f02ac3cb90cf6
#
_entry.id   68301ffd7fee3e3db50f02ac3cb90cf6
#
_cell.length_a   1.000
_cell.length_b   1.000
_cell.length_c   1.000
_cell.angle_alpha   90.00
_cell.angle_beta   90.00
_cell.angle_gamma   90.00
#
_symmetry.space_group_name_H-M   'P 1'
#
loop_
_entity.id
_entity.type
_entity.pdbx_description
1 polymer ?
#
loop_
_entity_poly.entity_id
_entity_poly.type
_entity_poly.pdbx_seq_one_letter_code
_entity_poly.pdbx_strand_id
1 'polypeptide(L)'
;MNLRIAWHSAVRQDALQNCSDGSAEGEQVQGGTSAQAEISQGCYIERVTPLNFGTLTSTATLRPTRSTATVTTRCPAGIAFTLAMGNGNHASGSQRQLCNSEGQCLRYGLWQDEAATQRWGDQSSGDALQVTNPAGGTQNYTVYGEVPAQPLTGTGEFIDDVIITLTY
;
A
#
# COMPACT_ATOMS: atom_id res chain seq x y z
N MET A 1 -19.08 -17.76 2.57
CA MET A 1 -17.88 -17.16 3.17
C MET A 1 -17.39 -16.07 2.23
N ASN A 2 -17.43 -14.83 2.67
CA ASN A 2 -16.92 -13.69 1.90
C ASN A 2 -15.54 -13.32 2.42
N LEU A 3 -14.56 -13.19 1.52
CA LEU A 3 -13.21 -12.77 1.84
C LEU A 3 -12.97 -11.38 1.26
N ARG A 4 -12.73 -10.40 2.11
CA ARG A 4 -12.44 -9.01 1.72
C ARG A 4 -11.20 -8.50 2.40
N ILE A 5 -10.46 -7.66 1.69
CA ILE A 5 -9.35 -6.87 2.23
C ILE A 5 -9.73 -5.39 2.10
N ALA A 6 -9.71 -4.67 3.22
CA ALA A 6 -9.80 -3.23 3.23
C ALA A 6 -8.40 -2.60 3.19
N TRP A 7 -8.32 -1.40 2.63
CA TRP A 7 -7.07 -0.69 2.44
C TRP A 7 -7.09 0.65 3.16
N HIS A 8 -6.02 0.95 3.89
CA HIS A 8 -5.73 2.28 4.38
C HIS A 8 -4.49 2.82 3.70
N SER A 9 -4.54 4.08 3.25
CA SER A 9 -3.43 4.74 2.57
C SER A 9 -2.70 5.70 3.51
N ALA A 10 -1.37 5.65 3.49
CA ALA A 10 -0.52 6.63 4.13
C ALA A 10 0.54 7.14 3.13
N VAL A 11 0.69 8.45 3.07
CA VAL A 11 1.72 9.10 2.26
C VAL A 11 2.76 9.69 3.21
N ARG A 12 4.01 9.32 3.04
CA ARG A 12 5.14 9.92 3.75
C ARG A 12 6.06 10.66 2.79
N GLN A 13 6.42 11.85 3.16
CA GLN A 13 7.44 12.66 2.50
C GLN A 13 8.73 12.56 3.32
N ASP A 14 9.80 12.04 2.73
CA ASP A 14 11.09 11.85 3.44
C ASP A 14 11.96 13.12 3.52
N ALA A 15 11.51 14.22 2.93
CA ALA A 15 12.26 15.48 2.97
C ALA A 15 11.39 16.63 3.48
N LEU A 16 11.31 16.78 4.78
CA LEU A 16 10.96 18.06 5.38
C LEU A 16 12.26 18.86 5.57
N GLN A 17 12.55 19.77 4.66
CA GLN A 17 13.50 20.84 4.97
C GLN A 17 12.82 21.77 5.97
N ASN A 18 13.31 21.74 7.21
CA ASN A 18 12.96 22.73 8.21
C ASN A 18 13.36 24.11 7.71
N CYS A 19 12.40 24.99 7.50
CA CYS A 19 12.67 26.41 7.51
C CYS A 19 13.05 26.78 8.95
N SER A 20 14.35 26.92 9.20
CA SER A 20 14.83 27.45 10.47
C SER A 20 14.51 28.95 10.52
N ASP A 21 13.79 29.36 11.56
CA ASP A 21 13.60 30.75 11.92
C ASP A 21 14.95 31.46 12.07
N GLY A 22 15.30 32.26 11.09
CA GLY A 22 16.36 33.23 11.22
C GLY A 22 15.79 34.51 11.80
N SER A 23 15.86 34.67 13.12
CA SER A 23 15.72 35.98 13.76
C SER A 23 16.95 36.82 13.41
N ALA A 24 16.79 37.74 12.45
CA ALA A 24 17.79 38.81 12.22
C ALA A 24 17.19 40.14 12.62
N GLU A 25 17.76 40.74 13.64
CA GLU A 25 17.55 42.17 13.97
C GLU A 25 18.07 43.08 12.85
N GLY A 26 17.20 43.93 12.42
CA GLY A 26 17.41 45.30 12.01
C GLY A 26 18.44 45.62 10.93
N GLU A 27 17.94 45.84 9.69
CA GLU A 27 18.24 47.04 8.89
C GLU A 27 17.23 47.10 7.76
N GLN A 28 16.44 48.17 7.69
CA GLN A 28 15.51 48.37 6.59
C GLN A 28 16.28 48.72 5.32
N VAL A 29 16.57 47.73 4.51
CA VAL A 29 16.95 47.92 3.13
C VAL A 29 15.68 47.76 2.28
N GLN A 30 15.22 48.84 1.69
CA GLN A 30 14.18 48.76 0.64
C GLN A 30 14.78 48.08 -0.59
N GLY A 31 14.77 46.80 -0.59
CA GLY A 31 15.01 45.94 -1.75
C GLY A 31 13.75 45.18 -2.03
N GLY A 32 13.18 45.33 -3.21
CA GLY A 32 12.02 44.54 -3.64
C GLY A 32 12.42 43.06 -3.67
N THR A 33 11.99 42.29 -2.67
CA THR A 33 12.16 40.85 -2.63
C THR A 33 10.92 40.25 -3.29
N SER A 34 11.07 39.64 -4.47
CA SER A 34 10.04 38.80 -5.04
C SER A 34 10.12 37.44 -4.31
N ALA A 35 9.14 37.14 -3.48
CA ALA A 35 9.00 35.80 -2.94
C ALA A 35 8.39 34.91 -4.04
N GLN A 36 9.18 33.97 -4.56
CA GLN A 36 8.73 32.96 -5.51
C GLN A 36 8.57 31.66 -4.74
N ALA A 37 7.33 31.20 -4.59
CA ALA A 37 7.05 29.89 -4.05
C ALA A 37 6.75 28.94 -5.21
N GLU A 38 7.56 27.91 -5.39
CA GLU A 38 7.26 26.80 -6.28
C GLU A 38 6.55 25.72 -5.48
N ILE A 39 5.27 25.48 -5.79
CA ILE A 39 4.52 24.39 -5.18
C ILE A 39 4.67 23.19 -6.09
N SER A 40 5.56 22.27 -5.75
CA SER A 40 5.68 20.99 -6.43
C SER A 40 4.60 20.03 -5.91
N GLN A 41 3.85 19.43 -6.81
CA GLN A 41 2.92 18.35 -6.46
C GLN A 41 3.73 17.07 -6.26
N GLY A 42 3.61 16.45 -5.09
CA GLY A 42 4.19 15.14 -4.81
C GLY A 42 3.35 13.99 -5.34
N CYS A 43 3.81 12.77 -5.08
CA CYS A 43 3.08 11.55 -5.39
C CYS A 43 1.97 11.29 -4.36
N TYR A 44 0.84 10.75 -4.81
CA TYR A 44 -0.22 10.30 -3.92
C TYR A 44 -0.98 9.09 -4.48
N ILE A 45 -1.62 8.36 -3.58
CA ILE A 45 -2.52 7.27 -3.93
C ILE A 45 -3.89 7.88 -4.24
N GLU A 46 -4.32 7.79 -5.50
CA GLU A 46 -5.58 8.35 -5.97
C GLU A 46 -6.77 7.42 -5.65
N ARG A 47 -6.55 6.11 -5.81
CA ARG A 47 -7.60 5.11 -5.62
C ARG A 47 -7.03 3.73 -5.36
N VAL A 48 -7.76 2.94 -4.56
CA VAL A 48 -7.49 1.51 -4.37
C VAL A 48 -8.80 0.75 -4.53
N THR A 49 -8.79 -0.33 -5.32
CA THR A 49 -9.94 -1.22 -5.43
C THR A 49 -9.87 -2.32 -4.37
N PRO A 50 -11.00 -2.78 -3.82
CA PRO A 50 -10.99 -3.89 -2.87
C PRO A 50 -10.44 -5.17 -3.48
N LEU A 51 -9.67 -5.94 -2.72
CA LEU A 51 -9.29 -7.30 -3.07
C LEU A 51 -10.35 -8.25 -2.48
N ASN A 52 -11.09 -8.92 -3.35
CA ASN A 52 -12.19 -9.79 -2.95
C ASN A 52 -11.99 -11.19 -3.53
N PHE A 53 -11.82 -12.19 -2.67
CA PHE A 53 -11.69 -13.58 -3.08
C PHE A 53 -13.05 -14.28 -3.31
N GLY A 54 -14.15 -13.54 -3.13
CA GLY A 54 -15.50 -14.06 -3.34
C GLY A 54 -15.97 -14.99 -2.23
N THR A 55 -16.97 -15.79 -2.56
CA THR A 55 -17.54 -16.79 -1.64
C THR A 55 -16.89 -18.14 -1.90
N LEU A 56 -16.18 -18.65 -0.91
CA LEU A 56 -15.55 -19.97 -1.00
C LEU A 56 -16.41 -20.99 -0.27
N THR A 57 -16.68 -22.11 -0.93
CA THR A 57 -17.41 -23.25 -0.36
C THR A 57 -16.47 -24.43 -0.24
N SER A 58 -16.31 -24.95 0.96
CA SER A 58 -15.51 -26.15 1.21
C SER A 58 -15.97 -26.84 2.48
N THR A 59 -15.80 -28.15 2.54
CA THR A 59 -16.15 -28.95 3.71
C THR A 59 -14.94 -29.29 4.59
N ALA A 60 -13.72 -29.18 4.08
CA ALA A 60 -12.52 -29.56 4.83
C ALA A 60 -11.27 -28.74 4.46
N THR A 61 -10.97 -28.62 3.16
CA THR A 61 -9.75 -27.95 2.68
C THR A 61 -10.12 -26.92 1.60
N LEU A 62 -9.67 -25.68 1.77
CA LEU A 62 -9.79 -24.65 0.74
C LEU A 62 -8.87 -24.97 -0.44
N ARG A 63 -9.39 -24.78 -1.65
CA ARG A 63 -8.56 -24.76 -2.86
C ARG A 63 -7.85 -23.42 -3.00
N PRO A 64 -6.69 -23.39 -3.66
CA PRO A 64 -6.03 -22.13 -3.97
C PRO A 64 -6.99 -21.21 -4.70
N THR A 65 -7.10 -19.98 -4.24
CA THR A 65 -7.98 -18.97 -4.83
C THR A 65 -7.20 -17.68 -5.04
N ARG A 66 -7.32 -17.10 -6.21
CA ARG A 66 -6.65 -15.85 -6.60
C ARG A 66 -7.66 -14.75 -6.88
N SER A 67 -7.24 -13.55 -6.63
CA SER A 67 -7.98 -12.32 -6.94
C SER A 67 -7.02 -11.19 -7.20
N THR A 68 -7.48 -10.11 -7.82
CA THR A 68 -6.67 -8.93 -8.09
C THR A 68 -7.32 -7.67 -7.55
N ALA A 69 -6.49 -6.71 -7.16
CA ALA A 69 -6.89 -5.35 -6.87
C ALA A 69 -5.99 -4.39 -7.64
N THR A 70 -6.38 -3.13 -7.72
CA THR A 70 -5.60 -2.09 -8.39
C THR A 70 -5.33 -0.95 -7.43
N VAL A 71 -4.07 -0.55 -7.33
CA VAL A 71 -3.64 0.69 -6.70
C VAL A 71 -3.37 1.70 -7.79
N THR A 72 -4.12 2.79 -7.80
CA THR A 72 -3.95 3.90 -8.71
C THR A 72 -3.17 5.01 -8.01
N THR A 73 -2.04 5.40 -8.57
CA THR A 73 -1.23 6.51 -8.06
C THR A 73 -1.20 7.65 -9.07
N ARG A 74 -0.94 8.85 -8.58
CA ARG A 74 -0.67 10.01 -9.42
C ARG A 74 0.61 10.69 -8.95
N CYS A 75 1.57 10.81 -9.88
CA CYS A 75 2.89 11.37 -9.63
C CYS A 75 3.30 12.31 -10.76
N PRO A 76 4.14 13.33 -10.48
CA PRO A 76 4.89 14.02 -11.54
C PRO A 76 5.87 13.07 -12.23
N ALA A 77 6.21 13.37 -13.48
CA ALA A 77 7.19 12.58 -14.22
C ALA A 77 8.58 12.63 -13.55
N GLY A 78 9.27 11.48 -13.52
CA GLY A 78 10.63 11.38 -13.02
C GLY A 78 10.79 11.33 -11.49
N ILE A 79 9.72 11.51 -10.71
CA ILE A 79 9.78 11.37 -9.25
C ILE A 79 9.71 9.90 -8.90
N ALA A 80 10.83 9.32 -8.47
CA ALA A 80 10.87 7.95 -7.98
C ALA A 80 10.07 7.82 -6.67
N PHE A 81 9.41 6.69 -6.50
CA PHE A 81 8.68 6.38 -5.27
C PHE A 81 8.68 4.88 -4.96
N THR A 82 8.39 4.57 -3.73
CA THR A 82 8.20 3.21 -3.25
C THR A 82 6.75 3.02 -2.85
N LEU A 83 6.16 1.90 -3.26
CA LEU A 83 4.82 1.49 -2.86
C LEU A 83 4.91 0.23 -2.03
N ALA A 84 4.64 0.36 -0.73
CA ALA A 84 4.75 -0.71 0.25
C ALA A 84 3.38 -1.17 0.74
N MET A 85 3.26 -2.45 1.07
CA MET A 85 2.06 -3.06 1.64
C MET A 85 2.38 -3.71 2.98
N GLY A 86 1.73 -3.23 4.05
CA GLY A 86 1.87 -3.78 5.39
C GLY A 86 1.46 -5.25 5.48
N ASN A 87 1.71 -5.84 6.63
CA ASN A 87 1.40 -7.26 6.87
C ASN A 87 -0.07 -7.51 7.25
N GLY A 88 -0.87 -6.43 7.38
CA GLY A 88 -2.27 -6.51 7.79
C GLY A 88 -2.45 -6.49 9.32
N ASN A 89 -3.70 -6.30 9.75
CA ASN A 89 -4.04 -6.20 11.17
C ASN A 89 -4.04 -7.55 11.89
N HIS A 90 -4.20 -8.64 11.14
CA HIS A 90 -4.27 -10.00 11.69
C HIS A 90 -2.99 -10.82 11.40
N ALA A 91 -1.89 -10.15 11.07
CA ALA A 91 -0.66 -10.84 10.73
C ALA A 91 -0.07 -11.64 11.91
N SER A 92 0.47 -12.82 11.59
CA SER A 92 1.33 -13.58 12.50
C SER A 92 2.77 -13.46 12.00
N GLY A 93 3.54 -12.57 12.62
CA GLY A 93 4.84 -12.15 12.09
C GLY A 93 4.72 -11.48 10.72
N SER A 94 5.40 -12.01 9.71
CA SER A 94 5.29 -11.55 8.32
C SER A 94 4.18 -12.22 7.51
N GLN A 95 3.49 -13.21 8.08
CA GLN A 95 2.41 -13.94 7.40
C GLN A 95 1.08 -13.21 7.56
N ARG A 96 0.50 -12.75 6.45
CA ARG A 96 -0.82 -12.14 6.42
C ARG A 96 -1.91 -13.16 6.67
N GLN A 97 -2.95 -12.75 7.39
CA GLN A 97 -4.10 -13.58 7.72
C GLN A 97 -5.40 -12.80 7.57
N LEU A 98 -6.40 -13.46 6.99
CA LEU A 98 -7.79 -13.05 7.01
C LEU A 98 -8.46 -13.73 8.20
N CYS A 99 -9.09 -12.98 9.10
CA CYS A 99 -9.72 -13.56 10.26
C CYS A 99 -11.23 -13.25 10.32
N ASN A 100 -12.00 -14.16 10.90
CA ASN A 100 -13.42 -13.97 11.17
C ASN A 100 -13.65 -13.42 12.60
N SER A 101 -14.89 -13.12 12.93
CA SER A 101 -15.28 -12.61 14.25
C SER A 101 -15.05 -13.60 15.41
N GLU A 102 -14.84 -14.87 15.11
CA GLU A 102 -14.55 -15.93 16.09
C GLU A 102 -13.03 -16.12 16.29
N GLY A 103 -12.19 -15.31 15.63
CA GLY A 103 -10.73 -15.39 15.72
C GLY A 103 -10.11 -16.54 14.91
N GLN A 104 -10.88 -17.17 14.02
CA GLN A 104 -10.37 -18.16 13.10
C GLN A 104 -9.74 -17.48 11.91
N CYS A 105 -8.55 -17.90 11.50
CA CYS A 105 -7.77 -17.19 10.49
C CYS A 105 -7.33 -18.09 9.34
N LEU A 106 -7.23 -17.48 8.15
CA LEU A 106 -6.76 -18.09 6.92
C LEU A 106 -5.56 -17.29 6.40
N ARG A 107 -4.50 -17.97 6.02
CA ARG A 107 -3.31 -17.33 5.43
C ARG A 107 -3.59 -16.85 4.03
N TYR A 108 -3.00 -15.73 3.66
CA TYR A 108 -2.99 -15.23 2.29
C TYR A 108 -1.68 -14.51 1.97
N GLY A 109 -1.43 -14.30 0.70
CA GLY A 109 -0.28 -13.54 0.18
C GLY A 109 -0.71 -12.42 -0.74
N LEU A 110 0.13 -11.38 -0.84
CA LEU A 110 0.06 -10.32 -1.83
C LEU A 110 1.35 -10.32 -2.64
N TRP A 111 1.20 -10.19 -3.96
CA TRP A 111 2.28 -10.36 -4.91
C TRP A 111 2.27 -9.22 -5.93
N GLN A 112 3.45 -8.91 -6.46
CA GLN A 112 3.65 -7.92 -7.51
C GLN A 112 3.39 -8.51 -8.91
N ASP A 113 3.41 -9.84 -9.02
CA ASP A 113 3.30 -10.59 -10.26
C ASP A 113 2.21 -11.67 -10.20
N GLU A 114 1.63 -12.00 -11.34
CA GLU A 114 0.60 -13.03 -11.47
C GLU A 114 1.12 -14.43 -11.11
N ALA A 115 2.40 -14.69 -11.33
CA ALA A 115 3.03 -15.97 -11.01
C ALA A 115 3.24 -16.17 -9.50
N ALA A 116 2.98 -15.14 -8.67
CA ALA A 116 3.19 -15.15 -7.23
C ALA A 116 4.64 -15.48 -6.83
N THR A 117 5.60 -14.92 -7.55
CA THR A 117 7.03 -15.11 -7.30
C THR A 117 7.66 -13.93 -6.56
N GLN A 118 7.11 -12.72 -6.72
CA GLN A 118 7.59 -11.51 -6.08
C GLN A 118 6.58 -11.05 -5.02
N ARG A 119 6.91 -11.28 -3.76
CA ARG A 119 6.07 -10.82 -2.65
C ARG A 119 5.95 -9.30 -2.67
N TRP A 120 4.78 -8.79 -2.34
CA TRP A 120 4.58 -7.36 -2.13
C TRP A 120 4.46 -7.10 -0.63
N GLY A 121 5.55 -6.67 -0.02
CA GLY A 121 5.66 -6.43 1.40
C GLY A 121 5.87 -4.97 1.76
N ASP A 122 6.31 -4.76 3.00
CA ASP A 122 6.65 -3.45 3.51
C ASP A 122 8.08 -3.01 3.11
N GLN A 123 8.40 -1.76 3.38
CA GLN A 123 9.71 -1.20 3.07
C GLN A 123 10.83 -1.85 3.90
N SER A 124 10.54 -2.29 5.11
CA SER A 124 11.53 -2.89 6.01
C SER A 124 11.93 -4.30 5.60
N SER A 125 11.04 -5.03 4.93
CA SER A 125 11.32 -6.37 4.40
C SER A 125 12.10 -6.35 3.07
N GLY A 126 12.19 -5.18 2.40
CA GLY A 126 12.77 -5.06 1.07
C GLY A 126 11.87 -5.54 -0.07
N ASP A 127 10.63 -5.92 0.23
CA ASP A 127 9.66 -6.47 -0.72
C ASP A 127 8.69 -5.40 -1.27
N ALA A 128 8.95 -4.12 -1.02
CA ALA A 128 8.15 -3.02 -1.54
C ALA A 128 8.41 -2.81 -3.03
N LEU A 129 7.39 -2.44 -3.80
CA LEU A 129 7.53 -2.09 -5.20
C LEU A 129 8.26 -0.75 -5.34
N GLN A 130 9.38 -0.75 -6.07
CA GLN A 130 10.15 0.45 -6.38
C GLN A 130 9.87 0.93 -7.81
N VAL A 131 9.47 2.20 -7.93
CA VAL A 131 9.22 2.85 -9.22
C VAL A 131 10.25 3.95 -9.42
N THR A 132 11.25 3.71 -10.26
CA THR A 132 12.44 4.56 -10.38
C THR A 132 12.33 5.66 -11.42
N ASN A 133 11.47 5.52 -12.42
CA ASN A 133 11.30 6.54 -13.46
C ASN A 133 9.86 6.54 -14.00
N PRO A 134 8.89 7.01 -13.21
CA PRO A 134 7.50 7.02 -13.66
C PRO A 134 7.31 8.02 -14.81
N ALA A 135 6.47 7.64 -15.76
CA ALA A 135 6.10 8.50 -16.88
C ALA A 135 5.32 9.77 -16.46
N GLY A 136 4.90 9.82 -15.21
CA GLY A 136 4.04 10.87 -14.68
C GLY A 136 2.56 10.64 -14.97
N GLY A 137 1.70 11.44 -14.32
CA GLY A 137 0.26 11.29 -14.40
C GLY A 137 -0.28 10.13 -13.58
N THR A 138 -1.43 9.61 -13.99
CA THR A 138 -2.10 8.48 -13.31
C THR A 138 -1.52 7.16 -13.79
N GLN A 139 -1.11 6.30 -12.84
CA GLN A 139 -0.58 4.96 -13.10
C GLN A 139 -1.28 3.91 -12.24
N ASN A 140 -1.47 2.72 -12.81
CA ASN A 140 -2.13 1.60 -12.15
C ASN A 140 -1.14 0.47 -11.86
N TYR A 141 -1.16 -0.02 -10.63
CA TYR A 141 -0.37 -1.16 -10.17
C TYR A 141 -1.31 -2.27 -9.73
N THR A 142 -1.18 -3.45 -10.34
CA THR A 142 -2.02 -4.59 -10.02
C THR A 142 -1.45 -5.31 -8.80
N VAL A 143 -2.30 -5.53 -7.81
CA VAL A 143 -2.02 -6.37 -6.64
C VAL A 143 -2.60 -7.74 -6.90
N TYR A 144 -1.77 -8.77 -6.86
CA TYR A 144 -2.20 -10.16 -6.98
C TYR A 144 -2.34 -10.77 -5.60
N GLY A 145 -3.55 -11.15 -5.24
CA GLY A 145 -3.85 -11.83 -3.98
C GLY A 145 -4.01 -13.33 -4.18
N GLU A 146 -3.48 -14.11 -3.25
CA GLU A 146 -3.63 -15.56 -3.25
C GLU A 146 -3.95 -16.07 -1.85
N VAL A 147 -5.02 -16.85 -1.73
CA VAL A 147 -5.28 -17.72 -0.59
C VAL A 147 -4.81 -19.11 -0.98
N PRO A 148 -3.72 -19.65 -0.39
CA PRO A 148 -3.21 -20.97 -0.75
C PRO A 148 -4.14 -22.09 -0.28
N ALA A 149 -3.92 -23.30 -0.80
CA ALA A 149 -4.58 -24.49 -0.26
C ALA A 149 -4.25 -24.64 1.22
N GLN A 150 -5.29 -24.74 2.05
CA GLN A 150 -5.14 -24.88 3.49
C GLN A 150 -6.41 -25.45 4.14
N PRO A 151 -6.32 -26.05 5.32
CA PRO A 151 -7.49 -26.49 6.05
C PRO A 151 -8.46 -25.33 6.31
N LEU A 152 -9.75 -25.61 6.20
CA LEU A 152 -10.79 -24.63 6.57
C LEU A 152 -10.86 -24.60 8.11
N THR A 153 -10.62 -23.42 8.68
CA THR A 153 -10.59 -23.22 10.15
C THR A 153 -11.94 -22.78 10.72
N GLY A 154 -12.90 -22.41 9.85
CA GLY A 154 -14.22 -21.96 10.28
C GLY A 154 -15.06 -21.45 9.12
N THR A 155 -16.19 -20.84 9.46
CA THR A 155 -17.15 -20.26 8.50
C THR A 155 -17.39 -18.78 8.81
N GLY A 156 -18.05 -18.07 7.91
CA GLY A 156 -18.38 -16.66 8.08
C GLY A 156 -17.60 -15.75 7.14
N GLU A 157 -17.55 -14.47 7.47
CA GLU A 157 -16.79 -13.47 6.74
C GLU A 157 -15.36 -13.38 7.32
N PHE A 158 -14.37 -13.49 6.46
CA PHE A 158 -12.96 -13.35 6.82
C PHE A 158 -12.41 -12.08 6.20
N ILE A 159 -11.90 -11.19 7.02
CA ILE A 159 -11.41 -9.86 6.60
C ILE A 159 -10.00 -9.61 7.14
N ASP A 160 -9.28 -8.73 6.48
CA ASP A 160 -8.05 -8.12 6.96
C ASP A 160 -7.93 -6.70 6.39
N ASP A 161 -7.30 -5.81 7.15
CA ASP A 161 -7.00 -4.43 6.74
C ASP A 161 -5.50 -4.28 6.52
N VAL A 162 -5.11 -3.87 5.33
CA VAL A 162 -3.71 -3.67 4.94
C VAL A 162 -3.44 -2.20 4.69
N ILE A 163 -2.40 -1.66 5.31
CA ILE A 163 -1.94 -0.30 5.06
C ILE A 163 -1.08 -0.30 3.81
N ILE A 164 -1.41 0.59 2.85
CA ILE A 164 -0.58 0.88 1.70
C ILE A 164 0.14 2.21 1.96
N THR A 165 1.46 2.19 1.84
CA THR A 165 2.31 3.36 2.04
C THR A 165 3.01 3.72 0.74
N LEU A 166 2.89 4.98 0.31
CA LEU A 166 3.65 5.57 -0.78
C LEU A 166 4.68 6.52 -0.18
N THR A 167 5.96 6.32 -0.54
CA THR A 167 7.09 7.13 -0.10
C THR A 167 7.85 7.63 -1.33
N TYR A 168 8.11 8.95 -1.44
CA TYR A 168 8.82 9.61 -2.55
C TYR A 168 9.81 10.64 -2.05
#